data_afe04c9659af49b14475878bb59db904
#
_entry.id   afe04c9659af49b14475878bb59db904
#
_cell.length_a   1.000
_cell.length_b   1.000
_cell.length_c   1.000
_cell.angle_alpha   90.00
_cell.angle_beta   90.00
_cell.angle_gamma   90.00
#
_symmetry.space_group_name_H-M   'P 1'
#
loop_
_entity.id
_entity.type
_entity.pdbx_description
1 polymer ?
#
loop_
_entity_poly.entity_id
_entity_poly.type
_entity_poly.pdbx_seq_one_letter_code
_entity_poly.pdbx_strand_id
1 'polypeptide(L)'
;MRVGMISPYSLSVPGGVQNQILALAKSIRKLGTDVRVLGPCDGPPPDTGITPLGNSLPTATNGSIAPLAPDAAAQLRVIRALRDEQFDVLHVHEPLAPGPTITSIVLKQSPIVATYHRSGHSKFYDYFNRPARWVASRVEVNCAVSQEAAKTAKDALGGT
;
A
#
# COMPACT_ATOMS: atom_id res chain seq x y z
N MET A 1 -15.14 7.31 -12.38
CA MET A 1 -14.48 6.33 -11.47
C MET A 1 -13.31 7.03 -10.80
N ARG A 2 -13.24 6.91 -9.51
CA ARG A 2 -12.17 7.49 -8.68
C ARG A 2 -11.39 6.38 -7.96
N VAL A 3 -10.07 6.33 -8.17
CA VAL A 3 -9.16 5.31 -7.63
C VAL A 3 -8.28 5.90 -6.54
N GLY A 4 -8.28 5.28 -5.37
CA GLY A 4 -7.34 5.57 -4.29
C GLY A 4 -6.16 4.59 -4.33
N MET A 5 -4.95 5.06 -4.59
CA MET A 5 -3.74 4.24 -4.50
C MET A 5 -3.09 4.45 -3.14
N ILE A 6 -2.83 3.36 -2.42
CA ILE A 6 -2.26 3.41 -1.08
C ILE A 6 -0.80 2.98 -1.13
N SER A 7 0.10 3.89 -0.74
CA SER A 7 1.53 3.62 -0.60
C SER A 7 1.88 3.27 0.86
N PRO A 8 2.62 2.18 1.11
CA PRO A 8 3.14 1.90 2.44
C PRO A 8 4.32 2.79 2.81
N TYR A 9 5.08 3.25 1.79
CA TYR A 9 6.33 3.96 1.96
C TYR A 9 6.18 5.45 1.67
N SER A 10 7.07 6.25 2.29
CA SER A 10 7.11 7.69 2.07
C SER A 10 7.33 8.03 0.59
N LEU A 11 6.40 8.78 0.03
CA LEU A 11 6.42 9.18 -1.39
C LEU A 11 7.45 10.26 -1.70
N SER A 12 7.99 10.93 -0.66
CA SER A 12 9.08 11.90 -0.79
C SER A 12 10.47 11.23 -0.82
N VAL A 13 10.54 9.92 -0.51
CA VAL A 13 11.79 9.16 -0.53
C VAL A 13 11.83 8.33 -1.82
N PRO A 14 12.89 8.44 -2.64
CA PRO A 14 13.01 7.63 -3.84
C PRO A 14 13.06 6.13 -3.54
N GLY A 15 12.34 5.34 -4.32
CA GLY A 15 12.32 3.88 -4.19
C GLY A 15 11.53 3.21 -5.32
N GLY A 16 11.79 1.94 -5.57
CA GLY A 16 11.18 1.20 -6.67
C GLY A 16 9.66 1.14 -6.58
N VAL A 17 9.12 0.89 -5.39
CA VAL A 17 7.68 0.82 -5.13
C VAL A 17 7.03 2.20 -5.33
N GLN A 18 7.61 3.26 -4.75
CA GLN A 18 7.13 4.62 -4.86
C GLN A 18 7.10 5.09 -6.32
N ASN A 19 8.20 4.87 -7.04
CA ASN A 19 8.29 5.22 -8.46
C ASN A 19 7.23 4.49 -9.30
N GLN A 20 6.99 3.22 -9.03
CA GLN A 20 5.96 2.45 -9.73
C GLN A 20 4.55 2.99 -9.42
N ILE A 21 4.24 3.29 -8.17
CA ILE A 21 2.94 3.86 -7.76
C ILE A 21 2.70 5.18 -8.48
N LEU A 22 3.69 6.09 -8.46
CA LEU A 22 3.57 7.41 -9.08
C LEU A 22 3.44 7.32 -10.61
N ALA A 23 4.23 6.44 -11.25
CA ALA A 23 4.16 6.21 -12.69
C ALA A 23 2.81 5.61 -13.10
N LEU A 24 2.31 4.63 -12.34
CA LEU A 24 1.01 4.01 -12.59
C LEU A 24 -0.13 5.01 -12.42
N ALA A 25 -0.13 5.80 -11.33
CA ALA A 25 -1.11 6.85 -11.10
C ALA A 25 -1.14 7.86 -12.26
N LYS A 26 0.04 8.30 -12.71
CA LYS A 26 0.15 9.20 -13.86
C LYS A 26 -0.41 8.57 -15.15
N SER A 27 -0.14 7.30 -15.38
CA SER A 27 -0.62 6.58 -16.58
C SER A 27 -2.15 6.42 -16.58
N ILE A 28 -2.73 6.06 -15.43
CA ILE A 28 -4.18 5.91 -15.30
C ILE A 28 -4.90 7.25 -15.43
N ARG A 29 -4.34 8.34 -14.88
CA ARG A 29 -4.88 9.69 -15.08
C ARG A 29 -4.89 10.10 -16.55
N LYS A 30 -3.86 9.73 -17.32
CA LYS A 30 -3.84 9.97 -18.79
C LYS A 30 -4.95 9.26 -19.55
N LEU A 31 -5.48 8.15 -18.99
CA LEU A 31 -6.62 7.43 -19.54
C LEU A 31 -7.97 8.02 -19.11
N GLY A 32 -7.98 9.17 -18.45
CA GLY A 32 -9.20 9.87 -18.02
C GLY A 32 -9.80 9.40 -16.70
N THR A 33 -9.09 8.57 -15.92
CA THR A 33 -9.54 8.13 -14.59
C THR A 33 -8.99 9.06 -13.51
N ASP A 34 -9.84 9.47 -12.58
CA ASP A 34 -9.41 10.22 -11.40
C ASP A 34 -8.64 9.31 -10.45
N VAL A 35 -7.38 9.65 -10.17
CA VAL A 35 -6.51 8.87 -9.27
C VAL A 35 -5.90 9.77 -8.22
N ARG A 36 -6.09 9.38 -6.96
CA ARG A 36 -5.46 10.00 -5.80
C ARG A 36 -4.49 9.02 -5.15
N VAL A 37 -3.27 9.44 -4.85
CA VAL A 37 -2.29 8.62 -4.14
C VAL A 37 -2.25 9.05 -2.67
N LEU A 38 -2.38 8.09 -1.76
CA LEU A 38 -2.30 8.29 -0.32
C LEU A 38 -1.05 7.60 0.20
N GLY A 39 -0.21 8.31 0.93
CA GLY A 39 1.00 7.74 1.50
C GLY A 39 1.72 8.72 2.42
N PRO A 40 2.66 8.23 3.25
CA PRO A 40 3.52 9.10 4.04
C PRO A 40 4.32 10.03 3.12
N CYS A 41 4.66 11.21 3.62
CA CYS A 41 5.54 12.16 2.95
C CYS A 41 6.40 12.87 4.00
N ASP A 42 7.71 12.71 3.93
CA ASP A 42 8.68 13.36 4.83
C ASP A 42 9.09 14.76 4.35
N GLY A 43 8.57 15.17 3.22
CA GLY A 43 8.77 16.48 2.60
C GLY A 43 7.59 16.84 1.71
N PRO A 44 7.72 17.86 0.87
CA PRO A 44 6.67 18.23 -0.08
C PRO A 44 6.27 17.04 -0.96
N PRO A 45 4.96 16.83 -1.16
CA PRO A 45 4.50 15.78 -2.08
C PRO A 45 5.05 16.01 -3.48
N PRO A 46 5.56 14.97 -4.17
CA PRO A 46 6.12 15.12 -5.51
C PRO A 46 5.08 15.39 -6.62
N ASP A 47 3.79 15.28 -6.30
CA ASP A 47 2.67 15.47 -7.24
C ASP A 47 1.47 16.06 -6.48
N THR A 48 0.70 16.91 -7.15
CA THR A 48 -0.53 17.51 -6.59
C THR A 48 -1.66 16.51 -6.36
N GLY A 49 -1.63 15.36 -7.03
CA GLY A 49 -2.56 14.25 -6.85
C GLY A 49 -2.25 13.34 -5.66
N ILE A 50 -1.48 13.82 -4.68
CA ILE A 50 -1.11 13.08 -3.47
C ILE A 50 -1.81 13.68 -2.25
N THR A 51 -2.33 12.81 -1.39
CA THR A 51 -2.81 13.13 -0.05
C THR A 51 -1.77 12.64 0.97
N PRO A 52 -0.98 13.54 1.60
CA PRO A 52 0.02 13.16 2.59
C PRO A 52 -0.63 12.60 3.85
N LEU A 53 -0.11 11.48 4.33
CA LEU A 53 -0.59 10.82 5.57
C LEU A 53 0.28 11.14 6.80
N GLY A 54 1.21 12.08 6.68
CA GLY A 54 2.19 12.45 7.69
C GLY A 54 3.58 11.92 7.37
N ASN A 55 4.50 12.06 8.30
CA ASN A 55 5.88 11.63 8.14
C ASN A 55 6.01 10.12 8.29
N SER A 56 7.04 9.55 7.68
CA SER A 56 7.41 8.15 7.91
C SER A 56 8.26 8.00 9.17
N LEU A 57 8.26 6.78 9.69
CA LEU A 57 9.17 6.34 10.76
C LEU A 57 10.14 5.31 10.16
N PRO A 58 11.45 5.47 10.37
CA PRO A 58 12.43 4.46 9.94
C PRO A 58 12.11 3.13 10.63
N THR A 59 11.66 2.15 9.85
CA THR A 59 11.25 0.84 10.37
C THR A 59 12.20 -0.24 9.84
N ALA A 60 12.82 -0.98 10.73
CA ALA A 60 13.72 -2.06 10.36
C ALA A 60 12.92 -3.20 9.68
N THR A 61 13.31 -3.57 8.47
CA THR A 61 12.71 -4.66 7.71
C THR A 61 13.82 -5.50 7.07
N ASN A 62 13.96 -6.76 7.46
CA ASN A 62 14.85 -7.75 6.83
C ASN A 62 16.17 -7.19 6.26
N GLY A 63 16.98 -6.52 7.10
CA GLY A 63 18.28 -5.97 6.71
C GLY A 63 18.26 -4.61 5.99
N SER A 64 17.08 -3.99 5.84
CA SER A 64 16.93 -2.64 5.32
C SER A 64 16.06 -1.78 6.25
N ILE A 65 16.07 -0.47 6.04
CA ILE A 65 15.18 0.47 6.73
C ILE A 65 14.10 0.90 5.74
N ALA A 66 12.85 0.66 6.10
CA ALA A 66 11.70 1.10 5.30
C ALA A 66 11.05 2.34 5.92
N PRO A 67 10.74 3.39 5.13
CA PRO A 67 10.07 4.60 5.61
C PRO A 67 8.54 4.36 5.69
N LEU A 68 8.10 3.65 6.73
CA LEU A 68 6.69 3.32 6.99
C LEU A 68 6.04 4.34 7.93
N ALA A 69 4.70 4.36 7.99
CA ALA A 69 3.94 5.18 8.93
C ALA A 69 2.95 4.32 9.75
N PRO A 70 3.44 3.53 10.71
CA PRO A 70 2.59 2.66 11.53
C PRO A 70 1.90 3.40 12.69
N ASP A 71 2.18 4.67 12.90
CA ASP A 71 1.68 5.46 14.02
C ASP A 71 0.17 5.76 13.92
N ALA A 72 -0.44 6.03 15.09
CA ALA A 72 -1.88 6.29 15.19
C ALA A 72 -2.32 7.53 14.41
N ALA A 73 -1.49 8.56 14.31
CA ALA A 73 -1.84 9.79 13.61
C ALA A 73 -1.94 9.56 12.10
N ALA A 74 -1.04 8.75 11.53
CA ALA A 74 -1.12 8.35 10.13
C ALA A 74 -2.41 7.52 9.87
N GLN A 75 -2.76 6.60 10.79
CA GLN A 75 -3.99 5.80 10.65
C GLN A 75 -5.25 6.67 10.68
N LEU A 76 -5.32 7.66 11.57
CA LEU A 76 -6.44 8.60 11.61
C LEU A 76 -6.54 9.42 10.31
N ARG A 77 -5.41 9.81 9.71
CA ARG A 77 -5.40 10.49 8.41
C ARG A 77 -5.90 9.59 7.29
N VAL A 78 -5.51 8.30 7.29
CA VAL A 78 -6.06 7.30 6.35
C VAL A 78 -7.58 7.21 6.48
N ILE A 79 -8.08 7.00 7.69
CA ILE A 79 -9.52 6.88 7.97
C ILE A 79 -10.27 8.10 7.44
N ARG A 80 -9.74 9.29 7.73
CA ARG A 80 -10.32 10.55 7.28
C ARG A 80 -10.30 10.67 5.75
N ALA A 81 -9.15 10.42 5.12
CA ALA A 81 -9.01 10.50 3.68
C ALA A 81 -9.93 9.53 2.95
N LEU A 82 -10.03 8.27 3.40
CA LEU A 82 -10.93 7.28 2.81
C LEU A 82 -12.40 7.73 2.89
N ARG A 83 -12.82 8.27 4.03
CA ARG A 83 -14.18 8.77 4.22
C ARG A 83 -14.49 10.00 3.35
N ASP A 84 -13.56 10.96 3.30
CA ASP A 84 -13.80 12.25 2.66
C ASP A 84 -13.64 12.17 1.13
N GLU A 85 -12.75 11.30 0.63
CA GLU A 85 -12.42 11.17 -0.80
C GLU A 85 -13.37 10.25 -1.58
N GLN A 86 -14.05 9.32 -0.92
CA GLN A 86 -15.07 8.41 -1.50
C GLN A 86 -14.60 7.69 -2.77
N PHE A 87 -13.63 6.80 -2.63
CA PHE A 87 -13.08 6.03 -3.76
C PHE A 87 -14.02 4.92 -4.23
N ASP A 88 -14.11 4.71 -5.54
CA ASP A 88 -14.80 3.57 -6.15
C ASP A 88 -13.98 2.28 -6.03
N VAL A 89 -12.65 2.39 -6.07
CA VAL A 89 -11.70 1.28 -5.96
C VAL A 89 -10.49 1.74 -5.16
N LEU A 90 -9.97 0.87 -4.31
CA LEU A 90 -8.67 1.04 -3.65
C LEU A 90 -7.64 0.12 -4.30
N HIS A 91 -6.49 0.68 -4.66
CA HIS A 91 -5.33 -0.08 -5.11
C HIS A 91 -4.23 0.00 -4.05
N VAL A 92 -4.04 -1.07 -3.30
CA VAL A 92 -3.12 -1.14 -2.17
C VAL A 92 -1.82 -1.79 -2.60
N HIS A 93 -0.70 -1.11 -2.40
CA HIS A 93 0.63 -1.66 -2.66
C HIS A 93 1.26 -2.19 -1.38
N GLU A 94 1.90 -3.36 -1.43
CA GLU A 94 2.40 -4.09 -0.25
C GLU A 94 1.32 -4.24 0.84
N PRO A 95 0.26 -4.99 0.61
CA PRO A 95 -0.94 -5.02 1.45
C PRO A 95 -0.69 -5.47 2.89
N LEU A 96 0.42 -6.18 3.14
CA LEU A 96 0.81 -6.65 4.47
C LEU A 96 1.80 -5.72 5.19
N ALA A 97 2.17 -4.58 4.59
CA ALA A 97 3.01 -3.60 5.26
C ALA A 97 2.23 -2.90 6.38
N PRO A 98 2.80 -2.75 7.58
CA PRO A 98 2.11 -2.08 8.68
C PRO A 98 1.89 -0.59 8.38
N GLY A 99 0.72 -0.10 8.75
CA GLY A 99 0.35 1.30 8.56
C GLY A 99 -0.82 1.51 7.60
N PRO A 100 -0.74 2.50 6.70
CA PRO A 100 -1.85 2.90 5.82
C PRO A 100 -2.49 1.77 5.03
N THR A 101 -1.69 0.82 4.56
CA THR A 101 -2.14 -0.29 3.72
C THR A 101 -3.06 -1.24 4.49
N ILE A 102 -2.61 -1.73 5.65
CA ILE A 102 -3.43 -2.61 6.50
C ILE A 102 -4.70 -1.89 6.94
N THR A 103 -4.61 -0.63 7.36
CA THR A 103 -5.77 0.16 7.79
C THR A 103 -6.80 0.29 6.66
N SER A 104 -6.36 0.55 5.44
CA SER A 104 -7.25 0.64 4.28
C SER A 104 -7.98 -0.67 4.00
N ILE A 105 -7.28 -1.81 4.12
CA ILE A 105 -7.88 -3.15 3.91
C ILE A 105 -8.84 -3.51 5.04
N VAL A 106 -8.49 -3.20 6.29
CA VAL A 106 -9.35 -3.46 7.46
C VAL A 106 -10.65 -2.68 7.36
N LEU A 107 -10.61 -1.42 6.95
CA LEU A 107 -11.81 -0.60 6.77
C LEU A 107 -12.65 -1.04 5.57
N LYS A 108 -12.01 -1.43 4.49
CA LYS A 108 -12.64 -1.96 3.26
C LYS A 108 -13.85 -1.14 2.80
N GLN A 109 -13.67 0.14 2.59
CA GLN A 109 -14.75 1.03 2.14
C GLN A 109 -15.13 0.85 0.67
N SER A 110 -14.26 0.22 -0.13
CA SER A 110 -14.44 -0.05 -1.56
C SER A 110 -13.78 -1.36 -1.94
N PRO A 111 -14.06 -1.94 -3.11
CA PRO A 111 -13.32 -3.09 -3.66
C PRO A 111 -11.81 -2.81 -3.70
N ILE A 112 -11.01 -3.82 -3.38
CA ILE A 112 -9.56 -3.68 -3.22
C ILE A 112 -8.80 -4.51 -4.26
N VAL A 113 -7.89 -3.86 -4.98
CA VAL A 113 -6.81 -4.48 -5.74
C VAL A 113 -5.54 -4.39 -4.90
N ALA A 114 -4.81 -5.47 -4.74
CA ALA A 114 -3.51 -5.46 -4.04
C ALA A 114 -2.38 -5.81 -4.98
N THR A 115 -1.25 -5.09 -4.88
CA THR A 115 -0.02 -5.42 -5.62
C THR A 115 1.11 -5.71 -4.64
N TYR A 116 1.68 -6.92 -4.77
CA TYR A 116 2.83 -7.38 -4.01
C TYR A 116 4.12 -7.07 -4.76
N HIS A 117 5.07 -6.42 -4.10
CA HIS A 117 6.37 -6.03 -4.67
C HIS A 117 7.52 -6.83 -4.09
N ARG A 118 7.32 -7.41 -2.92
CA ARG A 118 8.37 -8.05 -2.17
C ARG A 118 8.69 -9.44 -2.70
N SER A 119 9.97 -9.69 -2.91
CA SER A 119 10.52 -11.02 -3.16
C SER A 119 11.35 -11.49 -1.95
N GLY A 120 11.35 -12.79 -1.70
CA GLY A 120 12.15 -13.44 -0.66
C GLY A 120 11.40 -13.69 0.66
N HIS A 121 11.90 -14.68 1.39
CA HIS A 121 11.32 -15.18 2.63
C HIS A 121 11.39 -14.11 3.74
N SER A 122 10.32 -13.96 4.50
CA SER A 122 10.26 -13.05 5.63
C SER A 122 9.78 -13.77 6.87
N LYS A 123 10.61 -13.79 7.92
CA LYS A 123 10.23 -14.31 9.24
C LYS A 123 8.98 -13.63 9.82
N PHE A 124 8.69 -12.40 9.39
CA PHE A 124 7.49 -11.68 9.77
C PHE A 124 6.22 -12.40 9.26
N TYR A 125 6.25 -12.92 8.04
CA TYR A 125 5.11 -13.66 7.48
C TYR A 125 4.86 -15.00 8.19
N ASP A 126 5.89 -15.66 8.66
CA ASP A 126 5.76 -16.93 9.39
C ASP A 126 5.05 -16.73 10.74
N TYR A 127 5.36 -15.62 11.41
CA TYR A 127 4.79 -15.32 12.71
C TYR A 127 3.35 -14.77 12.64
N PHE A 128 3.02 -14.03 11.57
CA PHE A 128 1.74 -13.36 11.38
C PHE A 128 0.84 -13.99 10.31
N ASN A 129 1.02 -15.28 9.99
CA ASN A 129 0.32 -15.90 8.86
C ASN A 129 -1.23 -15.87 8.98
N ARG A 130 -1.80 -16.07 10.15
CA ARG A 130 -3.26 -16.02 10.35
C ARG A 130 -3.85 -14.63 10.15
N PRO A 131 -3.35 -13.57 10.81
CA PRO A 131 -3.75 -12.19 10.50
C PRO A 131 -3.53 -11.81 9.04
N ALA A 132 -2.40 -12.20 8.44
CA ALA A 132 -2.09 -11.91 7.04
C ALA A 132 -3.12 -12.54 6.08
N ARG A 133 -3.51 -13.80 6.32
CA ARG A 133 -4.55 -14.48 5.53
C ARG A 133 -5.91 -13.79 5.66
N TRP A 134 -6.26 -13.36 6.86
CA TRP A 134 -7.50 -12.60 7.05
C TRP A 134 -7.47 -11.26 6.31
N VAL A 135 -6.37 -10.51 6.38
CA VAL A 135 -6.18 -9.26 5.60
C VAL A 135 -6.31 -9.55 4.11
N ALA A 136 -5.62 -10.59 3.61
CA ALA A 136 -5.65 -10.94 2.20
C ALA A 136 -7.02 -11.43 1.70
N SER A 137 -7.82 -12.10 2.56
CA SER A 137 -9.18 -12.54 2.22
C SER A 137 -10.16 -11.37 1.97
N ARG A 138 -9.77 -10.16 2.30
CA ARG A 138 -10.55 -8.93 2.06
C ARG A 138 -10.23 -8.27 0.72
N VAL A 139 -9.27 -8.79 -0.02
CA VAL A 139 -8.81 -8.28 -1.31
C VAL A 139 -9.51 -9.04 -2.43
N GLU A 140 -10.09 -8.33 -3.40
CA GLU A 140 -10.79 -8.91 -4.54
C GLU A 140 -9.83 -9.38 -5.63
N VAL A 141 -8.75 -8.62 -5.87
CA VAL A 141 -7.78 -8.95 -6.92
C VAL A 141 -6.36 -8.83 -6.37
N ASN A 142 -5.60 -9.91 -6.50
CA ASN A 142 -4.19 -9.94 -6.11
C ASN A 142 -3.30 -9.91 -7.36
N CYS A 143 -2.37 -8.96 -7.38
CA CYS A 143 -1.36 -8.78 -8.41
C CYS A 143 0.04 -8.90 -7.80
N ALA A 144 1.03 -9.26 -8.60
CA ALA A 144 2.44 -9.24 -8.20
C ALA A 144 3.30 -8.69 -9.33
N VAL A 145 4.37 -7.97 -8.98
CA VAL A 145 5.26 -7.33 -9.95
C VAL A 145 6.22 -8.31 -10.64
N SER A 146 6.40 -9.50 -10.09
CA SER A 146 7.25 -10.56 -10.63
C SER A 146 6.76 -11.94 -10.18
N GLN A 147 7.28 -12.99 -10.81
CA GLN A 147 7.00 -14.38 -10.40
C GLN A 147 7.50 -14.67 -8.99
N GLU A 148 8.65 -14.11 -8.61
CA GLU A 148 9.21 -14.22 -7.27
C GLU A 148 8.33 -13.54 -6.22
N ALA A 149 7.81 -12.35 -6.53
CA ALA A 149 6.84 -11.65 -5.65
C ALA A 149 5.54 -12.45 -5.52
N ALA A 150 5.04 -13.02 -6.63
CA ALA A 150 3.86 -13.88 -6.62
C ALA A 150 4.09 -15.13 -5.75
N LYS A 151 5.24 -15.79 -5.88
CA LYS A 151 5.61 -16.95 -5.06
C LYS A 151 5.66 -16.56 -3.58
N THR A 152 6.37 -15.47 -3.25
CA THR A 152 6.47 -14.98 -1.86
C THR A 152 5.11 -14.68 -1.26
N ALA A 153 4.22 -14.03 -2.02
CA ALA A 153 2.85 -13.76 -1.58
C ALA A 153 2.05 -15.05 -1.35
N LYS A 154 2.11 -16.01 -2.27
CA LYS A 154 1.44 -17.31 -2.12
C LYS A 154 1.93 -18.07 -0.89
N ASP A 155 3.24 -18.15 -0.68
CA ASP A 155 3.83 -18.81 0.48
C ASP A 155 3.37 -18.14 1.79
N ALA A 156 3.35 -16.80 1.84
CA ALA A 156 2.88 -16.04 3.01
C ALA A 156 1.40 -16.21 3.30
N LEU A 157 0.58 -16.36 2.26
CA LEU A 157 -0.88 -16.45 2.38
C LEU A 157 -1.40 -17.89 2.46
N GLY A 158 -0.54 -18.88 2.38
CA GLY A 158 -0.88 -20.30 2.47
C GLY A 158 -1.38 -20.90 1.17
N GLY A 159 -0.89 -20.38 0.07
CA GLY A 159 -0.92 -20.86 -1.30
C GLY A 159 -2.18 -21.57 -1.83
N THR A 160 -2.80 -21.04 -2.78
CA THR A 160 -3.24 -21.76 -4.00
C THR A 160 -3.17 -20.81 -5.15
#